data_257d8467084b255c1dd84b824e239c51
#
_entry.id   257d8467084b255c1dd84b824e239c51
#
_cell.length_a   1.000
_cell.length_b   1.000
_cell.length_c   1.000
_cell.angle_alpha   90.00
_cell.angle_beta   90.00
_cell.angle_gamma   90.00
#
_symmetry.space_group_name_H-M   'P 1'
#
loop_
_entity.id
_entity.type
_entity.pdbx_description
1 polymer ?
#
loop_
_entity_poly.entity_id
_entity_poly.type
_entity_poly.pdbx_seq_one_letter_code
_entity_poly.pdbx_strand_id
1 'polypeptide(L)'
;MIKDKVIVITGASSGIGNSTAKVLASKGAKLAVGARRTDRLEKLQEEITQQGGEIIISKLDVTQKADCDSLVNQAIEKWGKVDVLINNAGLMPLSFVKNLKVEEWERMVDVNFKGVLFCTAAVLPNMLDNGTGHIINISSVAGRIVFPAGSVYCATKHAVTAFSEGLRQELSPRKNIRITSIEPGVVETELNKTITDESLTKFLENTKNMEGLKAEDISNAIVFAIDAPNHVSVNEILVRPTVQDR
;
A
#
# COMPACT_ATOMS: atom_id res chain seq x y z
N MET A 1 2.14 9.32 -17.97
CA MET A 1 3.38 9.96 -17.46
C MET A 1 3.19 10.32 -15.99
N ILE A 2 4.20 10.06 -15.16
CA ILE A 2 4.16 10.24 -13.70
C ILE A 2 4.44 11.69 -13.28
N LYS A 3 5.21 12.41 -14.08
CA LYS A 3 5.58 13.81 -13.81
C LYS A 3 4.34 14.66 -13.49
N ASP A 4 4.43 15.49 -12.45
CA ASP A 4 3.40 16.39 -11.93
C ASP A 4 2.13 15.71 -11.36
N LYS A 5 2.05 14.37 -11.31
CA LYS A 5 0.95 13.69 -10.61
C LYS A 5 1.05 13.88 -9.11
N VAL A 6 -0.07 14.17 -8.49
CA VAL A 6 -0.21 14.23 -7.03
C VAL A 6 -0.55 12.83 -6.52
N ILE A 7 0.33 12.27 -5.70
CA ILE A 7 0.24 10.89 -5.24
C ILE A 7 0.23 10.83 -3.72
N VAL A 8 -0.80 10.24 -3.16
CA VAL A 8 -0.93 9.95 -1.72
C VAL A 8 -0.43 8.54 -1.44
N ILE A 9 0.47 8.35 -0.45
CA ILE A 9 1.02 7.04 -0.08
C ILE A 9 0.88 6.82 1.42
N THR A 10 0.22 5.74 1.82
CA THR A 10 0.14 5.33 3.22
C THR A 10 1.24 4.34 3.58
N GLY A 11 1.73 4.39 4.82
CA GLY A 11 2.78 3.46 5.28
C GLY A 11 4.16 3.72 4.67
N ALA A 12 4.49 4.98 4.36
CA ALA A 12 5.73 5.36 3.67
C ALA A 12 6.99 5.38 4.55
N SER A 13 6.91 5.03 5.84
CA SER A 13 8.05 5.07 6.76
C SER A 13 9.07 3.94 6.56
N SER A 14 8.79 2.92 5.77
CA SER A 14 9.69 1.80 5.46
C SER A 14 9.20 0.95 4.29
N GLY A 15 10.03 -0.02 3.87
CA GLY A 15 9.68 -1.07 2.91
C GLY A 15 9.16 -0.53 1.58
N ILE A 16 8.10 -1.15 1.06
CA ILE A 16 7.51 -0.84 -0.25
C ILE A 16 7.10 0.64 -0.33
N GLY A 17 6.42 1.18 0.68
CA GLY A 17 5.95 2.58 0.66
C GLY A 17 7.08 3.60 0.59
N ASN A 18 8.18 3.37 1.32
CA ASN A 18 9.36 4.23 1.29
C ASN A 18 10.06 4.18 -0.08
N SER A 19 10.29 2.96 -0.58
CA SER A 19 10.90 2.76 -1.91
C SER A 19 10.04 3.38 -3.01
N THR A 20 8.72 3.16 -2.97
CA THR A 20 7.78 3.73 -3.94
C THR A 20 7.80 5.26 -3.93
N ALA A 21 7.86 5.88 -2.75
CA ALA A 21 7.96 7.34 -2.64
C ALA A 21 9.23 7.87 -3.32
N LYS A 22 10.40 7.25 -3.08
CA LYS A 22 11.67 7.64 -3.72
C LYS A 22 11.63 7.48 -5.24
N VAL A 23 11.15 6.35 -5.72
CA VAL A 23 11.05 6.09 -7.17
C VAL A 23 10.08 7.04 -7.86
N LEU A 24 8.93 7.34 -7.25
CA LEU A 24 7.96 8.27 -7.83
C LEU A 24 8.45 9.71 -7.78
N ALA A 25 9.12 10.12 -6.70
CA ALA A 25 9.76 11.45 -6.61
C ALA A 25 10.80 11.66 -7.70
N SER A 26 11.68 10.68 -7.95
CA SER A 26 12.68 10.76 -9.03
C SER A 26 12.08 10.88 -10.43
N LYS A 27 10.80 10.51 -10.59
CA LYS A 27 10.03 10.68 -11.83
C LYS A 27 9.21 11.98 -11.87
N GLY A 28 9.40 12.87 -10.89
CA GLY A 28 8.76 14.18 -10.82
C GLY A 28 7.32 14.17 -10.30
N ALA A 29 6.92 13.16 -9.53
CA ALA A 29 5.64 13.17 -8.83
C ALA A 29 5.68 14.12 -7.61
N LYS A 30 4.52 14.67 -7.26
CA LYS A 30 4.25 15.43 -6.04
C LYS A 30 3.67 14.49 -5.00
N LEU A 31 4.31 14.37 -3.84
CA LEU A 31 4.01 13.32 -2.88
C LEU A 31 3.39 13.83 -1.59
N ALA A 32 2.26 13.25 -1.18
CA ALA A 32 1.74 13.37 0.18
C ALA A 32 1.86 12.00 0.85
N VAL A 33 2.74 11.87 1.85
CA VAL A 33 3.03 10.58 2.45
C VAL A 33 2.70 10.57 3.94
N GLY A 34 2.12 9.46 4.40
CA GLY A 34 1.71 9.31 5.79
C GLY A 34 2.18 8.01 6.42
N ALA A 35 2.56 8.08 7.70
CA ALA A 35 2.83 6.94 8.56
C ALA A 35 2.87 7.36 10.03
N ARG A 36 2.89 6.36 10.95
CA ARG A 36 2.98 6.60 12.41
C ARG A 36 4.38 7.07 12.85
N ARG A 37 5.43 6.62 12.18
CA ARG A 37 6.85 6.92 12.51
C ARG A 37 7.28 8.18 11.77
N THR A 38 7.07 9.34 12.38
CA THR A 38 7.34 10.66 11.78
C THR A 38 8.82 10.92 11.58
N ASP A 39 9.68 10.45 12.50
CA ASP A 39 11.14 10.53 12.39
C ASP A 39 11.68 9.93 11.09
N ARG A 40 11.05 8.87 10.61
CA ARG A 40 11.40 8.23 9.33
C ARG A 40 10.83 8.95 8.12
N LEU A 41 9.67 9.58 8.28
CA LEU A 41 9.10 10.42 7.22
C LEU A 41 9.93 11.70 7.04
N GLU A 42 10.43 12.29 8.11
CA GLU A 42 11.32 13.45 8.07
C GLU A 42 12.59 13.14 7.27
N LYS A 43 13.24 12.00 7.54
CA LYS A 43 14.40 11.53 6.75
C LYS A 43 14.06 11.32 5.28
N LEU A 44 12.91 10.70 4.99
CA LEU A 44 12.45 10.50 3.62
C LEU A 44 12.21 11.85 2.91
N GLN A 45 11.62 12.82 3.62
CA GLN A 45 11.40 14.17 3.11
C GLN A 45 12.71 14.87 2.81
N GLU A 46 13.69 14.82 3.71
CA GLU A 46 15.02 15.39 3.49
C GLU A 46 15.68 14.80 2.24
N GLU A 47 15.71 13.46 2.13
CA GLU A 47 16.30 12.78 0.98
C GLU A 47 15.65 13.17 -0.36
N ILE A 48 14.31 13.22 -0.41
CA ILE A 48 13.57 13.59 -1.62
C ILE A 48 13.75 15.06 -1.97
N THR A 49 13.72 15.94 -0.97
CA THR A 49 13.87 17.39 -1.17
C THR A 49 15.28 17.76 -1.62
N GLN A 50 16.32 17.10 -1.09
CA GLN A 50 17.70 17.27 -1.54
C GLN A 50 17.91 16.89 -3.01
N GLN A 51 17.08 16.00 -3.53
CA GLN A 51 17.07 15.61 -4.95
C GLN A 51 16.13 16.48 -5.81
N GLY A 52 15.56 17.53 -5.25
CA GLY A 52 14.66 18.46 -5.95
C GLY A 52 13.20 17.96 -6.08
N GLY A 53 12.82 16.90 -5.37
CA GLY A 53 11.45 16.39 -5.36
C GLY A 53 10.51 17.20 -4.45
N GLU A 54 9.21 17.13 -4.74
CA GLU A 54 8.15 17.75 -3.95
C GLU A 54 7.45 16.73 -3.06
N ILE A 55 7.48 16.94 -1.76
CA ILE A 55 6.87 16.05 -0.77
C ILE A 55 6.27 16.83 0.40
N ILE A 56 5.14 16.34 0.93
CA ILE A 56 4.64 16.66 2.27
C ILE A 56 4.52 15.37 3.07
N ILE A 57 4.71 15.47 4.37
CA ILE A 57 4.62 14.35 5.30
C ILE A 57 3.53 14.61 6.33
N SER A 58 2.83 13.57 6.78
CA SER A 58 1.83 13.66 7.83
C SER A 58 1.93 12.47 8.77
N LYS A 59 1.73 12.72 10.08
CA LYS A 59 1.49 11.62 11.01
C LYS A 59 0.15 10.99 10.63
N LEU A 60 0.15 9.70 10.36
CA LEU A 60 -1.02 8.96 9.90
C LEU A 60 -1.14 7.63 10.64
N ASP A 61 -2.22 7.44 11.34
CA ASP A 61 -2.73 6.12 11.70
C ASP A 61 -3.95 5.80 10.83
N VAL A 62 -3.81 4.86 9.90
CA VAL A 62 -4.88 4.51 8.96
C VAL A 62 -6.13 3.93 9.63
N THR A 63 -6.04 3.56 10.92
CA THR A 63 -7.20 3.13 11.71
C THR A 63 -8.06 4.31 12.17
N GLN A 64 -7.57 5.55 12.04
CA GLN A 64 -8.26 6.78 12.35
C GLN A 64 -8.71 7.48 11.06
N LYS A 65 -10.03 7.49 10.82
CA LYS A 65 -10.56 8.13 9.60
C LYS A 65 -10.13 9.60 9.48
N ALA A 66 -10.11 10.33 10.58
CA ALA A 66 -9.71 11.74 10.60
C ALA A 66 -8.27 11.97 10.12
N ASP A 67 -7.34 11.05 10.43
CA ASP A 67 -5.95 11.14 9.94
C ASP A 67 -5.90 10.90 8.43
N CYS A 68 -6.71 9.95 7.90
CA CYS A 68 -6.81 9.69 6.48
C CYS A 68 -7.37 10.91 5.72
N ASP A 69 -8.45 11.50 6.24
CA ASP A 69 -9.04 12.73 5.69
C ASP A 69 -8.02 13.89 5.71
N SER A 70 -7.27 14.05 6.81
CA SER A 70 -6.26 15.10 6.96
C SER A 70 -5.14 14.99 5.93
N LEU A 71 -4.59 13.79 5.71
CA LEU A 71 -3.52 13.58 4.72
C LEU A 71 -3.98 13.93 3.30
N VAL A 72 -5.19 13.51 2.92
CA VAL A 72 -5.76 13.79 1.61
C VAL A 72 -6.05 15.28 1.44
N ASN A 73 -6.63 15.92 2.46
CA ASN A 73 -6.94 17.35 2.42
C ASN A 73 -5.66 18.20 2.29
N GLN A 74 -4.58 17.87 3.00
CA GLN A 74 -3.28 18.55 2.85
C GLN A 74 -2.76 18.47 1.41
N ALA A 75 -2.92 17.33 0.73
CA ALA A 75 -2.55 17.19 -0.68
C ALA A 75 -3.42 18.07 -1.59
N ILE A 76 -4.73 18.09 -1.36
CA ILE A 76 -5.69 18.90 -2.12
C ILE A 76 -5.43 20.40 -1.90
N GLU A 77 -5.23 20.84 -0.66
CA GLU A 77 -4.91 22.22 -0.32
C GLU A 77 -3.63 22.71 -1.01
N LYS A 78 -2.60 21.84 -1.08
CA LYS A 78 -1.31 22.23 -1.67
C LYS A 78 -1.31 22.17 -3.20
N TRP A 79 -1.98 21.19 -3.81
CA TRP A 79 -1.85 20.94 -5.26
C TRP A 79 -3.19 20.88 -6.02
N GLY A 80 -4.30 21.10 -5.33
CA GLY A 80 -5.65 21.19 -5.91
C GLY A 80 -6.33 19.86 -6.19
N LYS A 81 -5.61 18.74 -6.18
CA LYS A 81 -6.14 17.41 -6.55
C LYS A 81 -5.33 16.27 -5.94
N VAL A 82 -5.86 15.06 -6.07
CA VAL A 82 -5.13 13.80 -5.92
C VAL A 82 -5.33 12.95 -7.17
N ASP A 83 -4.25 12.63 -7.88
CA ASP A 83 -4.29 11.78 -9.08
C ASP A 83 -4.20 10.29 -8.73
N VAL A 84 -3.43 9.93 -7.69
CA VAL A 84 -3.20 8.53 -7.31
C VAL A 84 -3.24 8.38 -5.79
N LEU A 85 -3.95 7.36 -5.31
CA LEU A 85 -3.86 6.86 -3.94
C LEU A 85 -3.16 5.51 -3.93
N ILE A 86 -2.13 5.34 -3.08
CA ILE A 86 -1.46 4.06 -2.83
C ILE A 86 -1.73 3.63 -1.40
N ASN A 87 -2.66 2.70 -1.22
CA ASN A 87 -2.96 2.05 0.05
C ASN A 87 -1.92 0.97 0.31
N ASN A 88 -0.81 1.35 0.96
CA ASN A 88 0.31 0.46 1.25
C ASN A 88 0.45 0.13 2.74
N ALA A 89 -0.12 0.92 3.66
CA ALA A 89 -0.04 0.62 5.09
C ALA A 89 -0.57 -0.79 5.40
N GLY A 90 0.21 -1.58 6.15
CA GLY A 90 -0.17 -2.94 6.49
C GLY A 90 0.71 -3.53 7.59
N LEU A 91 0.25 -4.63 8.18
CA LEU A 91 0.98 -5.44 9.16
C LEU A 91 0.60 -6.91 9.02
N MET A 92 1.46 -7.80 9.52
CA MET A 92 1.35 -9.25 9.34
C MET A 92 1.77 -10.01 10.60
N PRO A 93 1.13 -9.82 11.76
CA PRO A 93 1.39 -10.64 12.95
C PRO A 93 0.80 -12.05 12.75
N LEU A 94 1.57 -12.92 12.09
CA LEU A 94 1.19 -14.31 11.87
C LEU A 94 1.18 -15.07 13.20
N SER A 95 0.17 -15.93 13.37
CA SER A 95 0.06 -16.84 14.51
C SER A 95 -0.90 -17.98 14.20
N PHE A 96 -0.65 -19.17 14.76
CA PHE A 96 -1.64 -20.23 14.73
C PHE A 96 -2.92 -19.82 15.48
N VAL A 97 -4.10 -20.11 14.91
CA VAL A 97 -5.40 -19.72 15.48
C VAL A 97 -5.57 -20.20 16.94
N LYS A 98 -5.02 -21.39 17.27
CA LYS A 98 -5.06 -21.93 18.64
C LYS A 98 -4.41 -21.06 19.69
N ASN A 99 -3.53 -20.12 19.31
CA ASN A 99 -2.84 -19.23 20.22
C ASN A 99 -3.68 -17.99 20.59
N LEU A 100 -4.88 -17.83 20.02
CA LEU A 100 -5.92 -16.85 20.35
C LEU A 100 -5.41 -15.41 20.49
N LYS A 101 -4.51 -14.95 19.61
CA LYS A 101 -4.00 -13.57 19.61
C LYS A 101 -5.04 -12.59 19.03
N VAL A 102 -6.17 -12.43 19.73
CA VAL A 102 -7.36 -11.72 19.26
C VAL A 102 -7.06 -10.24 18.96
N GLU A 103 -6.28 -9.57 19.81
CA GLU A 103 -5.92 -8.15 19.60
C GLU A 103 -5.10 -7.96 18.32
N GLU A 104 -4.27 -8.94 17.94
CA GLU A 104 -3.53 -8.91 16.68
C GLU A 104 -4.47 -9.14 15.49
N TRP A 105 -5.49 -9.95 15.63
CA TRP A 105 -6.50 -10.17 14.60
C TRP A 105 -7.30 -8.89 14.33
N GLU A 106 -7.82 -8.26 15.37
CA GLU A 106 -8.52 -6.97 15.29
C GLU A 106 -7.65 -5.92 14.62
N ARG A 107 -6.40 -5.80 15.08
CA ARG A 107 -5.45 -4.86 14.51
C ARG A 107 -5.14 -5.12 13.04
N MET A 108 -5.07 -6.39 12.60
CA MET A 108 -4.91 -6.73 11.17
C MET A 108 -6.11 -6.26 10.35
N VAL A 109 -7.33 -6.48 10.84
CA VAL A 109 -8.56 -6.03 10.17
C VAL A 109 -8.58 -4.51 10.09
N ASP A 110 -8.28 -3.83 11.19
CA ASP A 110 -8.31 -2.37 11.28
C ASP A 110 -7.29 -1.71 10.33
N VAL A 111 -6.05 -2.19 10.32
CA VAL A 111 -4.99 -1.61 9.50
C VAL A 111 -5.11 -2.04 8.04
N ASN A 112 -5.17 -3.36 7.79
CA ASN A 112 -5.03 -3.89 6.43
C ASN A 112 -6.29 -3.71 5.58
N PHE A 113 -7.47 -3.60 6.21
CA PHE A 113 -8.73 -3.49 5.48
C PHE A 113 -9.48 -2.18 5.78
N LYS A 114 -9.83 -1.89 7.04
CA LYS A 114 -10.53 -0.64 7.37
C LYS A 114 -9.72 0.60 6.98
N GLY A 115 -8.39 0.57 7.16
CA GLY A 115 -7.50 1.63 6.69
C GLY A 115 -7.61 1.88 5.18
N VAL A 116 -7.72 0.82 4.37
CA VAL A 116 -7.95 0.93 2.91
C VAL A 116 -9.30 1.59 2.63
N LEU A 117 -10.36 1.22 3.37
CA LEU A 117 -11.69 1.83 3.22
C LEU A 117 -11.66 3.32 3.55
N PHE A 118 -11.00 3.72 4.65
CA PHE A 118 -10.95 5.11 5.10
C PHE A 118 -10.17 6.00 4.12
N CYS A 119 -8.99 5.55 3.66
CA CYS A 119 -8.22 6.33 2.69
C CYS A 119 -8.92 6.41 1.33
N THR A 120 -9.59 5.34 0.90
CA THR A 120 -10.41 5.36 -0.32
C THR A 120 -11.57 6.35 -0.18
N ALA A 121 -12.28 6.33 0.94
CA ALA A 121 -13.38 7.26 1.20
C ALA A 121 -12.92 8.73 1.25
N ALA A 122 -11.71 8.98 1.75
CA ALA A 122 -11.14 10.33 1.80
C ALA A 122 -10.82 10.89 0.41
N VAL A 123 -10.28 10.07 -0.50
CA VAL A 123 -9.83 10.55 -1.82
C VAL A 123 -10.93 10.53 -2.88
N LEU A 124 -11.89 9.61 -2.76
CA LEU A 124 -12.87 9.34 -3.82
C LEU A 124 -13.72 10.56 -4.24
N PRO A 125 -14.21 11.43 -3.34
CA PRO A 125 -14.93 12.62 -3.74
C PRO A 125 -14.11 13.51 -4.70
N ASN A 126 -12.84 13.79 -4.36
CA ASN A 126 -11.97 14.62 -5.21
C ASN A 126 -11.69 13.95 -6.57
N MET A 127 -11.48 12.63 -6.62
CA MET A 127 -11.31 11.92 -7.90
C MET A 127 -12.59 11.94 -8.76
N LEU A 128 -13.77 11.84 -8.15
CA LEU A 128 -15.05 11.92 -8.84
C LEU A 128 -15.29 13.32 -9.42
N ASP A 129 -15.00 14.36 -8.65
CA ASP A 129 -15.14 15.77 -9.09
C ASP A 129 -14.17 16.10 -10.23
N ASN A 130 -12.95 15.53 -10.20
CA ASN A 130 -11.96 15.69 -11.27
C ASN A 130 -12.22 14.77 -12.49
N GLY A 131 -13.16 13.82 -12.40
CA GLY A 131 -13.47 12.88 -13.47
C GLY A 131 -12.32 11.93 -13.86
N THR A 132 -11.34 11.75 -12.97
CA THR A 132 -10.19 10.88 -13.19
C THR A 132 -9.51 10.53 -11.87
N GLY A 133 -8.87 9.37 -11.80
CA GLY A 133 -8.11 8.95 -10.62
C GLY A 133 -7.51 7.56 -10.80
N HIS A 134 -6.65 7.17 -9.86
CA HIS A 134 -6.11 5.83 -9.78
C HIS A 134 -5.93 5.40 -8.32
N ILE A 135 -6.60 4.34 -7.90
CA ILE A 135 -6.44 3.75 -6.58
C ILE A 135 -5.63 2.46 -6.72
N ILE A 136 -4.52 2.38 -6.01
CA ILE A 136 -3.64 1.21 -5.99
C ILE A 136 -3.67 0.64 -4.57
N ASN A 137 -4.09 -0.61 -4.45
CA ASN A 137 -4.14 -1.33 -3.19
C ASN A 137 -3.04 -2.38 -3.13
N ILE A 138 -2.19 -2.34 -2.10
CA ILE A 138 -1.18 -3.37 -1.88
C ILE A 138 -1.85 -4.54 -1.15
N SER A 139 -2.26 -5.53 -1.93
CA SER A 139 -2.72 -6.82 -1.43
C SER A 139 -1.54 -7.75 -1.13
N SER A 140 -1.55 -8.98 -1.60
CA SER A 140 -0.52 -9.99 -1.43
C SER A 140 -0.88 -11.25 -2.22
N VAL A 141 0.07 -12.16 -2.45
CA VAL A 141 -0.24 -13.57 -2.77
C VAL A 141 -1.19 -14.18 -1.74
N ALA A 142 -1.14 -13.74 -0.49
CA ALA A 142 -2.07 -14.11 0.58
C ALA A 142 -3.52 -13.62 0.34
N GLY A 143 -3.76 -12.79 -0.66
CA GLY A 143 -5.10 -12.45 -1.18
C GLY A 143 -5.62 -13.44 -2.22
N ARG A 144 -4.82 -14.45 -2.59
CA ARG A 144 -5.15 -15.52 -3.57
C ARG A 144 -5.09 -16.91 -2.97
N ILE A 145 -4.24 -17.10 -1.97
CA ILE A 145 -4.03 -18.38 -1.31
C ILE A 145 -4.16 -18.23 0.21
N VAL A 146 -4.34 -19.36 0.89
CA VAL A 146 -4.30 -19.43 2.36
C VAL A 146 -3.18 -20.35 2.80
N PHE A 147 -2.60 -20.08 3.97
CA PHE A 147 -1.55 -20.90 4.56
C PHE A 147 -1.68 -20.96 6.10
N PRO A 148 -1.19 -22.03 6.74
CA PRO A 148 -1.22 -22.15 8.20
C PRO A 148 -0.55 -20.95 8.88
N ALA A 149 -1.06 -20.56 10.04
CA ALA A 149 -0.69 -19.36 10.81
C ALA A 149 -1.04 -18.03 10.13
N GLY A 150 -1.44 -18.00 8.86
CA GLY A 150 -1.80 -16.80 8.12
C GLY A 150 -3.30 -16.55 8.01
N SER A 151 -4.16 -17.27 8.72
CA SER A 151 -5.62 -17.27 8.49
C SER A 151 -6.24 -15.87 8.45
N VAL A 152 -5.98 -15.03 9.46
CA VAL A 152 -6.54 -13.68 9.53
C VAL A 152 -5.85 -12.74 8.53
N TYR A 153 -4.52 -12.84 8.40
CA TYR A 153 -3.79 -12.07 7.39
C TYR A 153 -4.31 -12.35 5.98
N CYS A 154 -4.45 -13.63 5.61
CA CYS A 154 -5.03 -14.03 4.32
C CYS A 154 -6.44 -13.49 4.14
N ALA A 155 -7.29 -13.57 5.18
CA ALA A 155 -8.64 -13.04 5.13
C ALA A 155 -8.65 -11.53 4.86
N THR A 156 -7.77 -10.74 5.52
CA THR A 156 -7.67 -9.31 5.25
C THR A 156 -7.20 -9.00 3.83
N LYS A 157 -6.25 -9.78 3.29
CA LYS A 157 -5.75 -9.59 1.92
C LYS A 157 -6.76 -10.05 0.86
N HIS A 158 -7.53 -11.12 1.09
CA HIS A 158 -8.68 -11.48 0.26
C HIS A 158 -9.74 -10.37 0.26
N ALA A 159 -10.02 -9.76 1.42
CA ALA A 159 -10.94 -8.63 1.52
C ALA A 159 -10.47 -7.44 0.68
N VAL A 160 -9.16 -7.11 0.71
CA VAL A 160 -8.59 -6.03 -0.13
C VAL A 160 -8.70 -6.37 -1.61
N THR A 161 -8.40 -7.60 -2.03
CA THR A 161 -8.54 -8.05 -3.42
C THR A 161 -9.99 -7.96 -3.89
N ALA A 162 -10.94 -8.49 -3.10
CA ALA A 162 -12.36 -8.43 -3.43
C ALA A 162 -12.88 -6.98 -3.49
N PHE A 163 -12.47 -6.13 -2.54
CA PHE A 163 -12.82 -4.71 -2.53
C PHE A 163 -12.27 -3.97 -3.76
N SER A 164 -11.03 -4.27 -4.15
CA SER A 164 -10.41 -3.69 -5.35
C SER A 164 -11.22 -4.01 -6.61
N GLU A 165 -11.64 -5.27 -6.77
CA GLU A 165 -12.48 -5.66 -7.90
C GLU A 165 -13.86 -5.01 -7.86
N GLY A 166 -14.50 -4.91 -6.68
CA GLY A 166 -15.76 -4.17 -6.51
C GLY A 166 -15.63 -2.72 -6.94
N LEU A 167 -14.61 -2.01 -6.45
CA LEU A 167 -14.33 -0.62 -6.86
C LEU A 167 -14.11 -0.52 -8.38
N ARG A 168 -13.38 -1.46 -8.97
CA ARG A 168 -13.13 -1.47 -10.42
C ARG A 168 -14.43 -1.55 -11.21
N GLN A 169 -15.34 -2.44 -10.83
CA GLN A 169 -16.63 -2.60 -11.52
C GLN A 169 -17.51 -1.35 -11.42
N GLU A 170 -17.46 -0.66 -10.29
CA GLU A 170 -18.30 0.54 -10.06
C GLU A 170 -17.71 1.81 -10.69
N LEU A 171 -16.38 1.96 -10.66
CA LEU A 171 -15.72 3.23 -10.93
C LEU A 171 -15.01 3.26 -12.30
N SER A 172 -14.32 2.19 -12.71
CA SER A 172 -13.48 2.26 -13.91
C SER A 172 -14.28 2.47 -15.20
N PRO A 173 -15.36 1.73 -15.48
CA PRO A 173 -16.09 1.91 -16.74
C PRO A 173 -16.91 3.20 -16.82
N ARG A 174 -17.25 3.80 -15.67
CA ARG A 174 -18.25 4.89 -15.62
C ARG A 174 -17.69 6.23 -15.17
N LYS A 175 -16.58 6.20 -14.42
CA LYS A 175 -16.02 7.37 -13.74
C LYS A 175 -14.56 7.64 -14.10
N ASN A 176 -13.97 6.81 -14.99
CA ASN A 176 -12.57 6.94 -15.42
C ASN A 176 -11.59 6.92 -14.22
N ILE A 177 -11.93 6.16 -13.16
CA ILE A 177 -11.06 5.93 -12.01
C ILE A 177 -10.53 4.50 -12.10
N ARG A 178 -9.22 4.37 -12.32
CA ARG A 178 -8.57 3.06 -12.41
C ARG A 178 -8.36 2.45 -11.04
N ILE A 179 -8.43 1.14 -10.96
CA ILE A 179 -8.14 0.39 -9.73
C ILE A 179 -7.12 -0.67 -10.06
N THR A 180 -6.06 -0.75 -9.25
CA THR A 180 -5.03 -1.78 -9.37
C THR A 180 -4.80 -2.47 -8.03
N SER A 181 -4.86 -3.80 -8.00
CA SER A 181 -4.36 -4.64 -6.92
C SER A 181 -2.93 -5.05 -7.22
N ILE A 182 -1.98 -4.70 -6.37
CA ILE A 182 -0.62 -5.22 -6.41
C ILE A 182 -0.53 -6.35 -5.39
N GLU A 183 -0.01 -7.50 -5.81
CA GLU A 183 -0.06 -8.74 -5.05
C GLU A 183 1.34 -9.35 -4.89
N PRO A 184 2.16 -8.78 -3.99
CA PRO A 184 3.51 -9.27 -3.76
C PRO A 184 3.54 -10.65 -3.10
N GLY A 185 4.52 -11.45 -3.48
CA GLY A 185 5.01 -12.57 -2.69
C GLY A 185 5.88 -12.11 -1.52
N VAL A 186 6.91 -12.89 -1.20
CA VAL A 186 7.86 -12.55 -0.15
C VAL A 186 8.72 -11.36 -0.58
N VAL A 187 8.65 -10.28 0.18
CA VAL A 187 9.44 -9.04 -0.02
C VAL A 187 10.33 -8.80 1.20
N GLU A 188 11.58 -8.47 0.98
CA GLU A 188 12.55 -8.13 2.02
C GLU A 188 12.19 -6.79 2.66
N THR A 189 11.34 -6.82 3.69
CA THR A 189 10.87 -5.64 4.41
C THR A 189 10.82 -5.88 5.92
N GLU A 190 10.51 -4.82 6.68
CA GLU A 190 10.27 -4.94 8.12
C GLU A 190 8.94 -5.64 8.49
N LEU A 191 8.13 -6.07 7.51
CA LEU A 191 6.82 -6.66 7.76
C LEU A 191 6.91 -7.90 8.68
N ASN A 192 7.93 -8.74 8.49
CA ASN A 192 8.17 -9.92 9.33
C ASN A 192 8.44 -9.57 10.81
N LYS A 193 8.90 -8.35 11.11
CA LYS A 193 9.10 -7.89 12.50
C LYS A 193 7.77 -7.70 13.26
N THR A 194 6.64 -7.75 12.59
CA THR A 194 5.31 -7.69 13.23
C THR A 194 4.86 -9.04 13.79
N ILE A 195 5.57 -10.14 13.47
CA ILE A 195 5.27 -11.49 13.95
C ILE A 195 5.82 -11.64 15.37
N THR A 196 4.92 -11.89 16.32
CA THR A 196 5.22 -12.03 17.76
C THR A 196 5.12 -13.47 18.27
N ASP A 197 4.65 -14.40 17.42
CA ASP A 197 4.46 -15.81 17.78
C ASP A 197 5.77 -16.58 17.70
N GLU A 198 6.35 -16.93 18.85
CA GLU A 198 7.60 -17.67 18.94
C GLU A 198 7.54 -19.05 18.29
N SER A 199 6.34 -19.64 18.17
CA SER A 199 6.16 -20.93 17.50
C SER A 199 6.46 -20.88 15.98
N LEU A 200 6.59 -19.67 15.42
CA LEU A 200 6.91 -19.44 14.01
C LEU A 200 8.41 -19.17 13.74
N THR A 201 9.29 -19.40 14.72
CA THR A 201 10.74 -19.16 14.57
C THR A 201 11.32 -19.88 13.34
N LYS A 202 10.99 -21.16 13.14
CA LYS A 202 11.44 -21.92 11.95
C LYS A 202 10.89 -21.35 10.64
N PHE A 203 9.65 -20.87 10.63
CA PHE A 203 9.06 -20.21 9.46
C PHE A 203 9.84 -18.95 9.12
N LEU A 204 10.16 -18.13 10.12
CA LEU A 204 10.94 -16.90 9.94
C LEU A 204 12.38 -17.19 9.46
N GLU A 205 13.02 -18.25 9.97
CA GLU A 205 14.34 -18.68 9.51
C GLU A 205 14.29 -19.12 8.03
N ASN A 206 13.33 -19.94 7.66
CA ASN A 206 13.15 -20.37 6.27
C ASN A 206 12.90 -19.19 5.33
N THR A 207 12.11 -18.23 5.76
CA THR A 207 11.82 -17.01 4.96
C THR A 207 13.07 -16.14 4.80
N LYS A 208 13.94 -16.07 5.82
CA LYS A 208 15.22 -15.33 5.73
C LYS A 208 16.21 -15.97 4.75
N ASN A 209 16.15 -17.28 4.58
CA ASN A 209 17.05 -18.02 3.67
C ASN A 209 16.54 -18.01 2.21
N MET A 210 15.34 -17.52 1.96
CA MET A 210 14.78 -17.36 0.62
C MET A 210 15.20 -15.99 0.07
N GLU A 211 15.73 -15.97 -1.15
CA GLU A 211 15.93 -14.71 -1.88
C GLU A 211 14.56 -14.08 -2.18
N GLY A 212 14.21 -13.06 -1.41
CA GLY A 212 12.95 -12.32 -1.55
C GLY A 212 13.03 -11.23 -2.62
N LEU A 213 11.87 -10.71 -3.00
CA LEU A 213 11.81 -9.49 -3.80
C LEU A 213 12.35 -8.31 -2.98
N LYS A 214 12.96 -7.36 -3.64
CA LYS A 214 13.29 -6.06 -3.05
C LYS A 214 12.05 -5.15 -3.09
N ALA A 215 11.99 -4.20 -2.18
CA ALA A 215 10.90 -3.21 -2.17
C ALA A 215 10.81 -2.44 -3.51
N GLU A 216 11.94 -2.26 -4.18
CA GLU A 216 12.03 -1.59 -5.48
C GLU A 216 11.35 -2.39 -6.61
N ASP A 217 11.36 -3.73 -6.57
CA ASP A 217 10.66 -4.55 -7.57
C ASP A 217 9.17 -4.27 -7.56
N ILE A 218 8.60 -4.11 -6.35
CA ILE A 218 7.18 -3.74 -6.19
C ILE A 218 6.94 -2.28 -6.58
N SER A 219 7.88 -1.38 -6.27
CA SER A 219 7.79 0.03 -6.71
C SER A 219 7.76 0.13 -8.23
N ASN A 220 8.54 -0.69 -8.95
CA ASN A 220 8.54 -0.74 -10.41
C ASN A 220 7.22 -1.27 -10.97
N ALA A 221 6.59 -2.26 -10.32
CA ALA A 221 5.26 -2.74 -10.70
C ALA A 221 4.19 -1.65 -10.50
N ILE A 222 4.28 -0.88 -9.41
CA ILE A 222 3.40 0.28 -9.16
C ILE A 222 3.60 1.36 -10.23
N VAL A 223 4.85 1.68 -10.57
CA VAL A 223 5.19 2.64 -11.64
C VAL A 223 4.60 2.19 -12.98
N PHE A 224 4.73 0.90 -13.34
CA PHE A 224 4.15 0.35 -14.55
C PHE A 224 2.62 0.56 -14.59
N ALA A 225 1.91 0.31 -13.50
CA ALA A 225 0.47 0.52 -13.45
C ALA A 225 0.08 2.00 -13.56
N ILE A 226 0.82 2.91 -12.92
CA ILE A 226 0.55 4.36 -12.98
C ILE A 226 0.82 4.89 -14.39
N ASP A 227 1.91 4.48 -15.03
CA ASP A 227 2.36 5.02 -16.31
C ASP A 227 1.63 4.43 -17.52
N ALA A 228 0.79 3.42 -17.32
CA ALA A 228 -0.07 2.88 -18.36
C ALA A 228 -0.96 4.00 -18.97
N PRO A 229 -1.19 3.99 -20.30
CA PRO A 229 -2.07 4.96 -20.95
C PRO A 229 -3.46 5.03 -20.31
N ASN A 230 -4.12 6.17 -20.34
CA ASN A 230 -5.39 6.38 -19.63
C ASN A 230 -6.50 5.39 -20.01
N HIS A 231 -6.51 4.88 -21.25
CA HIS A 231 -7.47 3.87 -21.71
C HIS A 231 -7.11 2.44 -21.31
N VAL A 232 -5.93 2.24 -20.67
CA VAL A 232 -5.46 0.94 -20.20
C VAL A 232 -5.66 0.85 -18.70
N SER A 233 -6.43 -0.12 -18.26
CA SER A 233 -6.59 -0.44 -16.83
C SER A 233 -5.81 -1.71 -16.50
N VAL A 234 -4.73 -1.55 -15.76
CA VAL A 234 -3.96 -2.67 -15.19
C VAL A 234 -4.63 -3.04 -13.88
N ASN A 235 -5.40 -4.11 -13.86
CA ASN A 235 -6.27 -4.40 -12.71
C ASN A 235 -5.54 -5.16 -11.60
N GLU A 236 -4.64 -6.08 -11.97
CA GLU A 236 -3.92 -6.93 -11.03
C GLU A 236 -2.49 -7.15 -11.50
N ILE A 237 -1.55 -7.09 -10.55
CA ILE A 237 -0.14 -7.44 -10.80
C ILE A 237 0.33 -8.35 -9.67
N LEU A 238 0.50 -9.63 -10.00
CA LEU A 238 1.05 -10.63 -9.09
C LEU A 238 2.56 -10.76 -9.35
N VAL A 239 3.37 -10.53 -8.32
CA VAL A 239 4.84 -10.58 -8.39
C VAL A 239 5.37 -11.49 -7.29
N ARG A 240 6.12 -12.52 -7.65
CA ARG A 240 6.77 -13.45 -6.72
C ARG A 240 8.26 -13.52 -6.95
N PRO A 241 9.05 -13.83 -5.93
CA PRO A 241 10.38 -14.38 -6.14
C PRO A 241 10.32 -15.63 -7.03
N THR A 242 11.28 -15.78 -7.93
CA THR A 242 11.34 -16.95 -8.82
C THR A 242 11.36 -18.29 -8.08
N VAL A 243 11.88 -18.27 -6.85
CA VAL A 243 12.01 -19.45 -5.97
C VAL A 243 10.79 -19.68 -5.08
N GLN A 244 9.74 -18.87 -5.19
CA GLN A 244 8.51 -19.02 -4.39
C GLN A 244 7.46 -19.83 -5.14
N ASP A 245 7.13 -21.02 -4.62
CA ASP A 245 6.16 -21.96 -5.24
C ASP A 245 4.70 -21.47 -5.15
N ARG A 246 4.33 -20.78 -4.07
CA ARG A 246 2.94 -20.40 -3.75
C ARG A 246 2.80 -18.93 -3.43
#